data_6fb6f2f08bcaa6d4c20fecb4ac777a1e
#
_entry.id   6fb6f2f08bcaa6d4c20fecb4ac777a1e
#
_cell.length_a   1.000
_cell.length_b   1.000
_cell.length_c   1.000
_cell.angle_alpha   90.00
_cell.angle_beta   90.00
_cell.angle_gamma   90.00
#
_symmetry.space_group_name_H-M   'P 1'
#
loop_
_entity.id
_entity.type
_entity.pdbx_description
1 polymer ?
#
loop_
_entity_poly.entity_id
_entity_poly.type
_entity_poly.pdbx_seq_one_letter_code
_entity_poly.pdbx_strand_id
1 'polypeptide(L)'
;MKLKKLILPGLSFAMALFVSGLLVAFSDSTVLALKGNPLSMLSKGLSTAGNAYWALFRGSIFDPRLAEGHFFQGFYPLSETLVAASPLILTGLSVALAFRAGLFNIGAQGQFIAGAIGASWVGFTFDLPTGIHAVAAIAAAMLFAGLYGGFVGLLKARTGAHEVIVTIMLNYVAGYFLLWLLSTTAFLRPGRQDPLAPEVKMSARLPHLFGSELRANFGFIIALFAAAAIWWLLSRSTWGFRFRAVGANAAASRTAGISVARVTTSVMFIAGALAGLGGAV
;
A
#
# COMPACT_ATOMS: atom_id res chain seq x y z
N MET A 1 13.72 3.51 -30.51
CA MET A 1 13.04 4.46 -29.60
C MET A 1 12.74 3.91 -28.22
N LYS A 2 12.54 2.59 -28.02
CA LYS A 2 12.24 1.99 -26.67
C LYS A 2 13.46 1.94 -25.74
N LEU A 3 14.67 1.68 -26.26
CA LEU A 3 15.89 1.55 -25.44
C LEU A 3 16.27 2.87 -24.73
N LYS A 4 16.17 4.01 -25.43
CA LYS A 4 16.46 5.32 -24.83
C LYS A 4 15.56 5.68 -23.64
N LYS A 5 14.32 5.13 -23.57
CA LYS A 5 13.40 5.35 -22.46
C LYS A 5 13.78 4.56 -21.20
N LEU A 6 14.61 3.51 -21.30
CA LEU A 6 15.07 2.70 -20.18
C LEU A 6 16.46 3.14 -19.68
N ILE A 7 17.23 3.85 -20.50
CA ILE A 7 18.59 4.30 -20.13
C ILE A 7 18.53 5.29 -18.95
N LEU A 8 17.65 6.28 -19.00
CA LEU A 8 17.56 7.30 -17.94
C LEU A 8 17.15 6.71 -16.58
N PRO A 9 16.07 5.89 -16.49
CA PRO A 9 15.75 5.19 -15.23
C PRO A 9 16.87 4.25 -14.77
N GLY A 10 17.52 3.52 -15.69
CA GLY A 10 18.64 2.62 -15.36
C GLY A 10 19.84 3.38 -14.80
N LEU A 11 20.21 4.50 -15.41
CA LEU A 11 21.28 5.37 -14.90
C LEU A 11 20.94 5.97 -13.54
N SER A 12 19.70 6.43 -13.37
CA SER A 12 19.23 6.97 -12.08
C SER A 12 19.32 5.93 -10.97
N PHE A 13 18.92 4.68 -11.26
CA PHE A 13 19.02 3.57 -10.31
C PHE A 13 20.48 3.22 -10.00
N ALA A 14 21.34 3.13 -11.02
CA ALA A 14 22.76 2.87 -10.82
C ALA A 14 23.44 3.97 -10.00
N MET A 15 23.12 5.24 -10.27
CA MET A 15 23.61 6.38 -9.49
C MET A 15 23.12 6.34 -8.04
N ALA A 16 21.85 5.98 -7.82
CA ALA A 16 21.29 5.83 -6.47
C ALA A 16 22.03 4.74 -5.68
N LEU A 17 22.27 3.58 -6.30
CA LEU A 17 23.07 2.51 -5.70
C LEU A 17 24.49 2.97 -5.41
N PHE A 18 25.14 3.65 -6.36
CA PHE A 18 26.51 4.13 -6.17
C PHE A 18 26.61 5.11 -4.99
N VAL A 19 25.74 6.13 -4.95
CA VAL A 19 25.71 7.13 -3.86
C VAL A 19 25.38 6.46 -2.51
N SER A 20 24.39 5.55 -2.49
CA SER A 20 24.04 4.79 -1.30
C SER A 20 25.21 3.92 -0.81
N GLY A 21 25.93 3.26 -1.72
CA GLY A 21 27.13 2.48 -1.38
C GLY A 21 28.25 3.34 -0.77
N LEU A 22 28.47 4.54 -1.31
CA LEU A 22 29.41 5.50 -0.73
C LEU A 22 28.98 5.94 0.67
N LEU A 23 27.69 6.28 0.85
CA LEU A 23 27.17 6.67 2.16
C LEU A 23 27.35 5.55 3.20
N VAL A 24 27.05 4.31 2.86
CA VAL A 24 27.27 3.15 3.74
C VAL A 24 28.76 3.00 4.07
N ALA A 25 29.65 3.06 3.07
CA ALA A 25 31.07 2.94 3.27
C ALA A 25 31.62 4.06 4.19
N PHE A 26 31.23 5.30 3.99
CA PHE A 26 31.73 6.44 4.77
C PHE A 26 31.00 6.65 6.10
N SER A 27 29.89 5.96 6.37
CA SER A 27 29.21 6.01 7.67
C SER A 27 29.68 4.92 8.63
N ASP A 28 30.40 3.91 8.14
CA ASP A 28 30.86 2.80 8.96
C ASP A 28 32.11 3.20 9.77
N SER A 29 32.03 3.07 11.09
CA SER A 29 33.11 3.43 12.01
C SER A 29 34.38 2.62 11.77
N THR A 30 34.27 1.36 11.33
CA THR A 30 35.43 0.49 11.05
C THR A 30 36.19 0.93 9.80
N VAL A 31 35.50 1.49 8.82
CA VAL A 31 36.10 2.09 7.61
C VAL A 31 36.76 3.41 7.96
N LEU A 32 36.10 4.24 8.77
CA LEU A 32 36.63 5.53 9.21
C LEU A 32 37.89 5.39 10.09
N ALA A 33 38.03 4.30 10.83
CA ALA A 33 39.23 4.01 11.62
C ALA A 33 40.49 3.82 10.76
N LEU A 34 40.34 3.54 9.45
CA LEU A 34 41.45 3.31 8.52
C LEU A 34 41.93 4.57 7.78
N LYS A 35 41.62 5.77 8.30
CA LYS A 35 41.98 7.07 7.66
C LYS A 35 43.48 7.23 7.32
N GLY A 36 44.36 6.50 8.00
CA GLY A 36 45.79 6.53 7.74
C GLY A 36 46.26 5.67 6.55
N ASN A 37 45.39 4.81 5.99
CA ASN A 37 45.73 3.94 4.86
C ASN A 37 44.60 3.97 3.82
N PRO A 38 44.73 4.81 2.76
CA PRO A 38 43.68 4.99 1.78
C PRO A 38 43.23 3.71 1.04
N LEU A 39 44.19 2.81 0.76
CA LEU A 39 43.91 1.57 0.05
C LEU A 39 43.10 0.60 0.91
N SER A 40 43.44 0.47 2.18
CA SER A 40 42.71 -0.34 3.15
C SER A 40 41.31 0.24 3.43
N MET A 41 41.21 1.56 3.49
CA MET A 41 39.92 2.26 3.65
C MET A 41 39.00 1.99 2.46
N LEU A 42 39.51 2.07 1.22
CA LEU A 42 38.73 1.82 0.01
C LEU A 42 38.30 0.35 -0.06
N SER A 43 39.19 -0.60 0.15
CA SER A 43 38.87 -2.03 0.11
C SER A 43 37.83 -2.42 1.18
N LYS A 44 37.97 -1.91 2.38
CA LYS A 44 37.05 -2.11 3.48
C LYS A 44 35.67 -1.45 3.19
N GLY A 45 35.70 -0.22 2.66
CA GLY A 45 34.46 0.49 2.25
C GLY A 45 33.67 -0.28 1.18
N LEU A 46 34.34 -0.80 0.14
CA LEU A 46 33.73 -1.62 -0.89
C LEU A 46 33.14 -2.92 -0.33
N SER A 47 33.88 -3.59 0.56
CA SER A 47 33.38 -4.81 1.20
C SER A 47 32.17 -4.54 2.12
N THR A 48 32.18 -3.42 2.86
CA THR A 48 31.08 -3.01 3.71
C THR A 48 29.82 -2.68 2.88
N ALA A 49 29.97 -1.92 1.80
CA ALA A 49 28.88 -1.63 0.87
C ALA A 49 28.34 -2.91 0.21
N GLY A 50 29.22 -3.79 -0.26
CA GLY A 50 28.87 -5.09 -0.84
C GLY A 50 28.10 -5.97 0.14
N ASN A 51 28.54 -6.04 1.38
CA ASN A 51 27.87 -6.79 2.45
C ASN A 51 26.49 -6.20 2.78
N ALA A 52 26.35 -4.87 2.77
CA ALA A 52 25.07 -4.21 2.97
C ALA A 52 24.09 -4.55 1.85
N TYR A 53 24.50 -4.49 0.59
CA TYR A 53 23.64 -4.89 -0.54
C TYR A 53 23.31 -6.37 -0.53
N TRP A 54 24.25 -7.22 -0.16
CA TRP A 54 24.00 -8.64 0.02
C TRP A 54 23.00 -8.90 1.15
N ALA A 55 23.08 -8.15 2.25
CA ALA A 55 22.11 -8.23 3.34
C ALA A 55 20.72 -7.79 2.91
N LEU A 56 20.59 -6.72 2.09
CA LEU A 56 19.34 -6.29 1.50
C LEU A 56 18.73 -7.37 0.59
N PHE A 57 19.55 -7.98 -0.28
CA PHE A 57 19.10 -9.07 -1.14
C PHE A 57 18.59 -10.26 -0.33
N ARG A 58 19.35 -10.69 0.69
CA ARG A 58 18.95 -11.78 1.58
C ARG A 58 17.69 -11.45 2.38
N GLY A 59 17.56 -10.22 2.85
CA GLY A 59 16.39 -9.78 3.62
C GLY A 59 15.13 -9.55 2.79
N SER A 60 15.24 -9.48 1.45
CA SER A 60 14.10 -9.18 0.58
C SER A 60 13.73 -10.30 -0.39
N ILE A 61 14.67 -11.14 -0.79
CA ILE A 61 14.43 -12.13 -1.87
C ILE A 61 14.71 -13.56 -1.39
N PHE A 62 15.96 -13.86 -1.01
CA PHE A 62 16.36 -15.22 -0.69
C PHE A 62 17.50 -15.25 0.34
N ASP A 63 17.30 -15.93 1.46
CA ASP A 63 18.37 -16.15 2.45
C ASP A 63 18.83 -17.62 2.43
N PRO A 64 20.06 -17.89 1.96
CA PRO A 64 20.64 -19.23 1.95
C PRO A 64 20.71 -19.91 3.31
N ARG A 65 20.81 -19.14 4.40
CA ARG A 65 20.89 -19.67 5.77
C ARG A 65 19.60 -20.34 6.20
N LEU A 66 18.44 -19.82 5.72
CA LEU A 66 17.12 -20.41 5.99
C LEU A 66 16.87 -21.63 5.13
N ALA A 67 17.63 -21.81 4.04
CA ALA A 67 17.50 -22.94 3.12
C ALA A 67 18.22 -24.21 3.60
N GLU A 68 19.02 -24.17 4.68
CA GLU A 68 19.84 -25.31 5.16
C GLU A 68 19.05 -26.55 5.60
N GLY A 69 17.74 -26.42 5.90
CA GLY A 69 16.87 -27.55 6.24
C GLY A 69 15.84 -27.86 5.14
N HIS A 70 15.27 -26.82 4.58
CA HIS A 70 14.25 -26.89 3.54
C HIS A 70 14.44 -25.75 2.54
N PHE A 71 14.71 -26.06 1.29
CA PHE A 71 14.99 -25.09 0.23
C PHE A 71 13.93 -23.96 0.14
N PHE A 72 12.65 -24.29 0.33
CA PHE A 72 11.58 -23.30 0.27
C PHE A 72 11.63 -22.26 1.40
N GLN A 73 12.19 -22.58 2.56
CA GLN A 73 12.35 -21.61 3.66
C GLN A 73 13.33 -20.49 3.29
N GLY A 74 14.25 -20.72 2.37
CA GLY A 74 15.10 -19.66 1.79
C GLY A 74 14.31 -18.52 1.14
N PHE A 75 13.07 -18.76 0.71
CA PHE A 75 12.16 -17.74 0.14
C PHE A 75 11.31 -17.03 1.17
N TYR A 76 11.52 -17.26 2.47
CA TYR A 76 10.79 -16.54 3.51
C TYR A 76 10.89 -15.01 3.38
N PRO A 77 12.08 -14.40 3.09
CA PRO A 77 12.17 -12.96 2.87
C PRO A 77 11.33 -12.47 1.66
N LEU A 78 11.27 -13.24 0.57
CA LEU A 78 10.41 -12.91 -0.56
C LEU A 78 8.94 -12.93 -0.15
N SER A 79 8.54 -13.90 0.64
CA SER A 79 7.17 -14.00 1.16
C SER A 79 6.79 -12.77 2.00
N GLU A 80 7.67 -12.29 2.87
CA GLU A 80 7.49 -11.03 3.61
C GLU A 80 7.39 -9.82 2.67
N THR A 81 8.24 -9.77 1.64
CA THR A 81 8.20 -8.71 0.63
C THR A 81 6.85 -8.70 -0.12
N LEU A 82 6.29 -9.86 -0.46
CA LEU A 82 4.99 -9.95 -1.13
C LEU A 82 3.84 -9.52 -0.20
N VAL A 83 3.90 -9.87 1.08
CA VAL A 83 2.92 -9.40 2.08
C VAL A 83 2.96 -7.89 2.20
N ALA A 84 4.15 -7.30 2.33
CA ALA A 84 4.30 -5.84 2.42
C ALA A 84 3.95 -5.11 1.11
N ALA A 85 4.20 -5.73 -0.05
CA ALA A 85 3.89 -5.15 -1.36
C ALA A 85 2.38 -5.07 -1.63
N SER A 86 1.58 -6.01 -1.11
CA SER A 86 0.14 -6.09 -1.38
C SER A 86 -0.61 -4.81 -1.02
N PRO A 87 -0.55 -4.29 0.21
CA PRO A 87 -1.19 -3.03 0.57
C PRO A 87 -0.59 -1.83 -0.16
N LEU A 88 0.72 -1.83 -0.47
CA LEU A 88 1.37 -0.75 -1.21
C LEU A 88 0.88 -0.68 -2.66
N ILE A 89 0.69 -1.81 -3.33
CA ILE A 89 0.10 -1.87 -4.67
C ILE A 89 -1.31 -1.28 -4.64
N LEU A 90 -2.14 -1.70 -3.70
CA LEU A 90 -3.54 -1.28 -3.60
C LEU A 90 -3.69 0.21 -3.28
N THR A 91 -2.90 0.73 -2.34
CA THR A 91 -2.87 2.17 -2.04
C THR A 91 -2.28 2.98 -3.19
N GLY A 92 -1.25 2.47 -3.87
CA GLY A 92 -0.70 3.06 -5.08
C GLY A 92 -1.73 3.15 -6.22
N LEU A 93 -2.54 2.10 -6.42
CA LEU A 93 -3.64 2.12 -7.39
C LEU A 93 -4.72 3.12 -7.02
N SER A 94 -5.04 3.28 -5.73
CA SER A 94 -5.95 4.30 -5.21
C SER A 94 -5.52 5.70 -5.63
N VAL A 95 -4.26 6.04 -5.37
CA VAL A 95 -3.68 7.34 -5.73
C VAL A 95 -3.60 7.52 -7.26
N ALA A 96 -3.16 6.49 -7.99
CA ALA A 96 -3.06 6.52 -9.44
C ALA A 96 -4.41 6.74 -10.12
N LEU A 97 -5.49 6.11 -9.62
CA LEU A 97 -6.84 6.30 -10.12
C LEU A 97 -7.30 7.75 -9.94
N ALA A 98 -7.11 8.31 -8.75
CA ALA A 98 -7.46 9.70 -8.45
C ALA A 98 -6.70 10.69 -9.37
N PHE A 99 -5.40 10.48 -9.56
CA PHE A 99 -4.59 11.32 -10.47
C PHE A 99 -5.07 11.29 -11.92
N ARG A 100 -5.55 10.14 -12.39
CA ARG A 100 -6.11 10.03 -13.74
C ARG A 100 -7.39 10.87 -13.93
N ALA A 101 -8.08 11.17 -12.86
CA ALA A 101 -9.27 12.04 -12.85
C ALA A 101 -8.95 13.50 -12.45
N GLY A 102 -7.68 13.87 -12.36
CA GLY A 102 -7.24 15.20 -11.98
C GLY A 102 -7.43 15.52 -10.49
N LEU A 103 -7.48 14.50 -9.64
CA LEU A 103 -7.67 14.63 -8.19
C LEU A 103 -6.40 14.17 -7.44
N PHE A 104 -6.04 14.89 -6.40
CA PHE A 104 -4.92 14.54 -5.53
C PHE A 104 -5.44 13.83 -4.27
N ASN A 105 -5.38 12.50 -4.25
CA ASN A 105 -5.76 11.70 -3.08
C ASN A 105 -4.53 11.46 -2.17
N ILE A 106 -4.23 12.40 -1.27
CA ILE A 106 -3.23 12.24 -0.22
C ILE A 106 -3.82 11.47 0.97
N GLY A 107 -5.14 11.25 0.97
CA GLY A 107 -5.89 10.58 2.03
C GLY A 107 -5.85 9.05 2.03
N ALA A 108 -5.02 8.44 1.20
CA ALA A 108 -4.93 6.99 1.12
C ALA A 108 -4.62 6.32 2.48
N GLN A 109 -3.84 6.98 3.35
CA GLN A 109 -3.55 6.51 4.70
C GLN A 109 -4.83 6.46 5.58
N GLY A 110 -5.62 7.52 5.61
CA GLY A 110 -6.87 7.56 6.38
C GLY A 110 -7.92 6.57 5.83
N GLN A 111 -7.99 6.43 4.51
CA GLN A 111 -8.83 5.45 3.83
C GLN A 111 -8.40 4.01 4.15
N PHE A 112 -7.09 3.74 4.18
CA PHE A 112 -6.51 2.47 4.61
C PHE A 112 -6.92 2.13 6.06
N ILE A 113 -6.77 3.08 6.98
CA ILE A 113 -7.16 2.92 8.39
C ILE A 113 -8.67 2.63 8.49
N ALA A 114 -9.51 3.39 7.78
CA ALA A 114 -10.96 3.15 7.77
C ALA A 114 -11.31 1.75 7.25
N GLY A 115 -10.59 1.27 6.24
CA GLY A 115 -10.72 -0.09 5.72
C GLY A 115 -10.29 -1.14 6.74
N ALA A 116 -9.14 -0.96 7.37
CA ALA A 116 -8.64 -1.86 8.42
C ALA A 116 -9.61 -1.95 9.61
N ILE A 117 -10.23 -0.83 10.02
CA ILE A 117 -11.28 -0.81 11.05
C ILE A 117 -12.48 -1.65 10.61
N GLY A 118 -12.97 -1.46 9.38
CA GLY A 118 -14.11 -2.21 8.86
C GLY A 118 -13.84 -3.72 8.74
N ALA A 119 -12.66 -4.09 8.20
CA ALA A 119 -12.25 -5.49 8.09
C ALA A 119 -12.10 -6.15 9.46
N SER A 120 -11.41 -5.49 10.39
CA SER A 120 -11.18 -5.99 11.74
C SER A 120 -12.47 -6.18 12.51
N TRP A 121 -13.36 -5.18 12.45
CA TRP A 121 -14.68 -5.25 13.11
C TRP A 121 -15.48 -6.47 12.66
N VAL A 122 -15.57 -6.71 11.35
CA VAL A 122 -16.21 -7.92 10.83
C VAL A 122 -15.43 -9.15 11.26
N GLY A 123 -14.11 -9.14 11.15
CA GLY A 123 -13.24 -10.29 11.36
C GLY A 123 -13.19 -10.83 12.79
N PHE A 124 -13.43 -10.00 13.81
CA PHE A 124 -13.47 -10.49 15.20
C PHE A 124 -14.90 -10.59 15.79
N THR A 125 -15.88 -9.82 15.24
CA THR A 125 -17.24 -9.76 15.82
C THR A 125 -18.11 -10.93 15.33
N PHE A 126 -18.10 -11.21 14.03
CA PHE A 126 -19.02 -12.19 13.45
C PHE A 126 -18.43 -13.62 13.45
N ASP A 127 -19.31 -14.61 13.44
CA ASP A 127 -18.99 -16.02 13.24
C ASP A 127 -19.60 -16.48 11.91
N LEU A 128 -18.79 -16.34 10.86
CA LEU A 128 -19.21 -16.75 9.51
C LEU A 128 -18.34 -17.92 9.03
N PRO A 129 -18.86 -18.77 8.12
CA PRO A 129 -18.08 -19.83 7.51
C PRO A 129 -16.82 -19.31 6.84
N THR A 130 -15.75 -20.12 6.86
CA THR A 130 -14.48 -19.82 6.18
C THR A 130 -14.72 -19.47 4.71
N GLY A 131 -14.03 -18.48 4.20
CA GLY A 131 -14.21 -17.94 2.86
C GLY A 131 -15.28 -16.85 2.81
N ILE A 132 -16.50 -17.10 3.25
CA ILE A 132 -17.55 -16.05 3.33
C ILE A 132 -17.14 -14.97 4.31
N HIS A 133 -16.51 -15.34 5.43
CA HIS A 133 -16.04 -14.42 6.45
C HIS A 133 -14.93 -13.49 5.91
N ALA A 134 -13.95 -14.04 5.21
CA ALA A 134 -12.90 -13.24 4.56
C ALA A 134 -13.47 -12.27 3.51
N VAL A 135 -14.41 -12.75 2.68
CA VAL A 135 -15.09 -11.90 1.68
C VAL A 135 -15.89 -10.79 2.34
N ALA A 136 -16.62 -11.09 3.43
CA ALA A 136 -17.38 -10.10 4.19
C ALA A 136 -16.46 -9.03 4.83
N ALA A 137 -15.32 -9.45 5.39
CA ALA A 137 -14.32 -8.54 5.94
C ALA A 137 -13.74 -7.62 4.86
N ILE A 138 -13.38 -8.17 3.70
CA ILE A 138 -12.91 -7.40 2.55
C ILE A 138 -13.99 -6.42 2.05
N ALA A 139 -15.23 -6.86 1.93
CA ALA A 139 -16.34 -6.01 1.51
C ALA A 139 -16.57 -4.85 2.49
N ALA A 140 -16.50 -5.13 3.80
CA ALA A 140 -16.58 -4.11 4.84
C ALA A 140 -15.43 -3.09 4.74
N ALA A 141 -14.20 -3.57 4.54
CA ALA A 141 -13.05 -2.69 4.33
C ALA A 141 -13.24 -1.75 3.15
N MET A 142 -13.66 -2.30 2.00
CA MET A 142 -13.90 -1.52 0.79
C MET A 142 -15.04 -0.51 0.98
N LEU A 143 -16.10 -0.90 1.69
CA LEU A 143 -17.24 -0.03 1.95
C LEU A 143 -16.87 1.12 2.88
N PHE A 144 -16.27 0.85 4.04
CA PHE A 144 -15.89 1.87 5.02
C PHE A 144 -14.90 2.88 4.42
N ALA A 145 -13.85 2.38 3.77
CA ALA A 145 -12.87 3.24 3.14
C ALA A 145 -13.42 3.95 1.88
N GLY A 146 -14.28 3.30 1.13
CA GLY A 146 -14.99 3.89 -0.01
C GLY A 146 -15.89 5.04 0.43
N LEU A 147 -16.66 4.87 1.50
CA LEU A 147 -17.47 5.94 2.09
C LEU A 147 -16.60 7.08 2.59
N TYR A 148 -15.48 6.77 3.26
CA TYR A 148 -14.53 7.77 3.76
C TYR A 148 -13.91 8.59 2.62
N GLY A 149 -13.44 7.94 1.55
CA GLY A 149 -12.95 8.61 0.35
C GLY A 149 -14.06 9.34 -0.41
N GLY A 150 -15.23 8.71 -0.55
CA GLY A 150 -16.42 9.29 -1.18
C GLY A 150 -16.91 10.56 -0.50
N PHE A 151 -16.78 10.65 0.83
CA PHE A 151 -17.08 11.87 1.60
C PHE A 151 -16.22 13.05 1.14
N VAL A 152 -14.92 12.84 0.93
CA VAL A 152 -14.02 13.86 0.37
C VAL A 152 -14.49 14.30 -1.02
N GLY A 153 -14.78 13.32 -1.88
CA GLY A 153 -15.26 13.59 -3.23
C GLY A 153 -16.59 14.37 -3.24
N LEU A 154 -17.50 14.03 -2.34
CA LEU A 154 -18.78 14.73 -2.17
C LEU A 154 -18.58 16.16 -1.66
N LEU A 155 -17.70 16.35 -0.69
CA LEU A 155 -17.37 17.67 -0.13
C LEU A 155 -16.80 18.57 -1.22
N LYS A 156 -15.80 18.08 -1.97
CA LYS A 156 -15.26 18.83 -3.13
C LYS A 156 -16.33 19.15 -4.16
N ALA A 157 -17.21 18.22 -4.49
CA ALA A 157 -18.24 18.39 -5.51
C ALA A 157 -19.29 19.42 -5.12
N ARG A 158 -19.63 19.54 -3.83
CA ARG A 158 -20.67 20.44 -3.32
C ARG A 158 -20.16 21.80 -2.85
N THR A 159 -19.02 21.84 -2.20
CA THR A 159 -18.49 23.06 -1.57
C THR A 159 -17.29 23.66 -2.28
N GLY A 160 -16.70 22.92 -3.26
CA GLY A 160 -15.46 23.33 -3.90
C GLY A 160 -14.22 23.17 -3.00
N ALA A 161 -14.34 22.51 -1.84
CA ALA A 161 -13.23 22.30 -0.92
C ALA A 161 -12.02 21.66 -1.61
N HIS A 162 -10.81 22.10 -1.22
CA HIS A 162 -9.57 21.58 -1.81
C HIS A 162 -9.29 20.17 -1.26
N GLU A 163 -9.33 19.17 -2.14
CA GLU A 163 -9.23 17.74 -1.76
C GLU A 163 -7.94 17.40 -1.02
N VAL A 164 -6.82 18.06 -1.38
CA VAL A 164 -5.52 17.87 -0.71
C VAL A 164 -5.61 18.21 0.77
N ILE A 165 -6.16 19.38 1.10
CA ILE A 165 -6.30 19.85 2.49
C ILE A 165 -7.23 18.91 3.25
N VAL A 166 -8.40 18.60 2.67
CA VAL A 166 -9.40 17.72 3.30
C VAL A 166 -8.82 16.32 3.55
N THR A 167 -8.11 15.76 2.57
CA THR A 167 -7.55 14.41 2.72
C THR A 167 -6.42 14.35 3.73
N ILE A 168 -5.55 15.37 3.81
CA ILE A 168 -4.52 15.45 4.85
C ILE A 168 -5.16 15.54 6.24
N MET A 169 -6.14 16.42 6.42
CA MET A 169 -6.83 16.55 7.71
C MET A 169 -7.54 15.25 8.12
N LEU A 170 -8.17 14.59 7.18
CA LEU A 170 -8.84 13.30 7.43
C LEU A 170 -7.86 12.17 7.78
N ASN A 171 -6.62 12.18 7.30
CA ASN A 171 -5.62 11.21 7.76
C ASN A 171 -5.41 11.29 9.28
N TYR A 172 -5.28 12.52 9.83
CA TYR A 172 -5.17 12.71 11.28
C TYR A 172 -6.46 12.29 12.01
N VAL A 173 -7.63 12.64 11.46
CA VAL A 173 -8.92 12.22 12.03
C VAL A 173 -9.02 10.70 12.10
N ALA A 174 -8.65 9.99 11.02
CA ALA A 174 -8.66 8.53 11.01
C ALA A 174 -7.71 7.93 12.06
N GLY A 175 -6.50 8.49 12.18
CA GLY A 175 -5.52 8.05 13.19
C GLY A 175 -6.00 8.22 14.60
N TYR A 176 -6.50 9.41 14.97
CA TYR A 176 -7.05 9.66 16.31
C TYR A 176 -8.34 8.88 16.57
N PHE A 177 -9.19 8.72 15.56
CA PHE A 177 -10.39 7.89 15.68
C PHE A 177 -10.04 6.42 15.95
N LEU A 178 -9.02 5.87 15.26
CA LEU A 178 -8.53 4.52 15.54
C LEU A 178 -8.04 4.38 16.99
N LEU A 179 -7.24 5.33 17.48
CA LEU A 179 -6.74 5.30 18.87
C LEU A 179 -7.89 5.36 19.89
N TRP A 180 -8.86 6.24 19.65
CA TRP A 180 -10.06 6.31 20.48
C TRP A 180 -10.86 5.01 20.41
N LEU A 181 -11.06 4.45 19.22
CA LEU A 181 -11.81 3.22 19.02
C LEU A 181 -11.17 2.03 19.77
N LEU A 182 -9.84 1.92 19.72
CA LEU A 182 -9.08 0.91 20.44
C LEU A 182 -9.14 1.06 21.98
N SER A 183 -9.55 2.21 22.49
CA SER A 183 -9.80 2.41 23.92
C SER A 183 -11.22 2.05 24.37
N THR A 184 -12.12 1.77 23.41
CA THR A 184 -13.51 1.41 23.70
C THR A 184 -13.65 -0.09 23.95
N THR A 185 -14.66 -0.49 24.72
CA THR A 185 -14.96 -1.90 25.01
C THR A 185 -15.33 -2.71 23.76
N ALA A 186 -15.72 -2.05 22.66
CA ALA A 186 -16.06 -2.68 21.40
C ALA A 186 -14.81 -3.16 20.60
N PHE A 187 -13.67 -2.49 20.78
CA PHE A 187 -12.44 -2.78 20.03
C PHE A 187 -11.25 -3.13 20.94
N LEU A 188 -11.35 -2.94 22.24
CA LEU A 188 -10.30 -3.32 23.16
C LEU A 188 -10.35 -4.83 23.44
N ARG A 189 -9.20 -5.50 23.32
CA ARG A 189 -9.08 -6.92 23.66
C ARG A 189 -9.41 -7.15 25.12
N PRO A 190 -10.32 -8.10 25.47
CA PRO A 190 -10.68 -8.37 26.84
C PRO A 190 -9.46 -8.67 27.73
N GLY A 191 -9.43 -8.07 28.93
CA GLY A 191 -8.35 -8.27 29.89
C GLY A 191 -7.07 -7.44 29.65
N ARG A 192 -7.05 -6.55 28.63
CA ARG A 192 -5.93 -5.63 28.39
C ARG A 192 -6.32 -4.18 28.62
N GLN A 193 -5.30 -3.35 28.92
CA GLN A 193 -5.46 -1.90 29.06
C GLN A 193 -4.72 -1.12 27.96
N ASP A 194 -3.78 -1.76 27.26
CA ASP A 194 -3.11 -1.21 26.09
C ASP A 194 -4.05 -1.23 24.86
N PRO A 195 -3.96 -0.25 23.96
CA PRO A 195 -4.87 -0.10 22.81
C PRO A 195 -4.60 -1.17 21.74
N LEU A 196 -5.05 -2.39 21.98
CA LEU A 196 -4.89 -3.55 21.12
C LEU A 196 -6.26 -4.19 20.85
N ALA A 197 -6.57 -4.39 19.57
CA ALA A 197 -7.80 -5.06 19.16
C ALA A 197 -7.76 -6.58 19.41
N PRO A 198 -8.93 -7.24 19.50
CA PRO A 198 -9.02 -8.70 19.45
C PRO A 198 -8.40 -9.25 18.17
N GLU A 199 -7.93 -10.48 18.22
CA GLU A 199 -7.43 -11.15 17.02
C GLU A 199 -8.56 -11.47 16.06
N VAL A 200 -8.30 -11.25 14.77
CA VAL A 200 -9.21 -11.65 13.70
C VAL A 200 -9.32 -13.17 13.69
N LYS A 201 -10.56 -13.68 13.65
CA LYS A 201 -10.85 -15.12 13.65
C LYS A 201 -10.19 -15.81 12.45
N MET A 202 -9.78 -17.06 12.63
CA MET A 202 -9.12 -17.85 11.57
C MET A 202 -9.97 -17.95 10.30
N SER A 203 -11.31 -17.99 10.43
CA SER A 203 -12.24 -18.03 9.31
C SER A 203 -12.24 -16.77 8.44
N ALA A 204 -11.80 -15.61 8.98
CA ALA A 204 -11.69 -14.35 8.27
C ALA A 204 -10.29 -14.09 7.70
N ARG A 205 -9.29 -14.90 8.06
CA ARG A 205 -7.92 -14.74 7.54
C ARG A 205 -7.83 -15.25 6.12
N LEU A 206 -7.04 -14.53 5.31
CA LEU A 206 -6.72 -14.97 3.95
C LEU A 206 -5.80 -16.20 4.00
N PRO A 207 -6.07 -17.24 3.18
CA PRO A 207 -5.22 -18.42 3.14
C PRO A 207 -3.83 -18.08 2.62
N HIS A 208 -2.82 -18.84 3.08
CA HIS A 208 -1.46 -18.75 2.59
C HIS A 208 -1.35 -19.32 1.17
N LEU A 209 -0.46 -18.75 0.34
CA LEU A 209 -0.25 -19.21 -1.04
C LEU A 209 0.67 -20.44 -1.13
N PHE A 210 1.64 -20.54 -0.22
CA PHE A 210 2.73 -21.52 -0.29
C PHE A 210 2.84 -22.36 1.01
N GLY A 211 1.71 -22.74 1.59
CA GLY A 211 1.68 -23.51 2.84
C GLY A 211 1.92 -22.63 4.09
N SER A 212 2.02 -23.28 5.25
CA SER A 212 2.14 -22.61 6.55
C SER A 212 3.53 -22.03 6.84
N GLU A 213 4.53 -22.43 6.07
CA GLU A 213 5.92 -21.99 6.29
C GLU A 213 6.22 -20.59 5.73
N LEU A 214 5.44 -20.13 4.74
CA LEU A 214 5.60 -18.83 4.11
C LEU A 214 4.39 -17.95 4.41
N ARG A 215 4.65 -16.66 4.63
CA ARG A 215 3.59 -15.70 5.01
C ARG A 215 2.81 -15.10 3.84
N ALA A 216 3.30 -15.27 2.60
CA ALA A 216 2.59 -14.79 1.42
C ALA A 216 1.17 -15.38 1.36
N ASN A 217 0.17 -14.50 1.29
CA ASN A 217 -1.24 -14.84 1.32
C ASN A 217 -1.96 -14.41 0.04
N PHE A 218 -3.22 -14.77 -0.10
CA PHE A 218 -4.06 -14.41 -1.25
C PHE A 218 -4.21 -12.89 -1.46
N GLY A 219 -3.83 -12.06 -0.47
CA GLY A 219 -3.82 -10.60 -0.61
C GLY A 219 -2.97 -10.10 -1.79
N PHE A 220 -1.83 -10.77 -2.06
CA PHE A 220 -1.01 -10.42 -3.24
C PHE A 220 -1.74 -10.71 -4.56
N ILE A 221 -2.43 -11.83 -4.66
CA ILE A 221 -3.25 -12.17 -5.84
C ILE A 221 -4.38 -11.14 -6.01
N ILE A 222 -5.05 -10.76 -4.92
CA ILE A 222 -6.09 -9.73 -4.92
C ILE A 222 -5.52 -8.39 -5.43
N ALA A 223 -4.32 -8.02 -5.00
CA ALA A 223 -3.66 -6.80 -5.46
C ALA A 223 -3.36 -6.81 -6.96
N LEU A 224 -2.92 -7.94 -7.51
CA LEU A 224 -2.71 -8.10 -8.94
C LEU A 224 -4.02 -8.05 -9.73
N PHE A 225 -5.07 -8.70 -9.24
CA PHE A 225 -6.41 -8.60 -9.85
C PHE A 225 -6.96 -7.17 -9.80
N ALA A 226 -6.78 -6.46 -8.70
CA ALA A 226 -7.14 -5.05 -8.57
C ALA A 226 -6.37 -4.19 -9.60
N ALA A 227 -5.08 -4.44 -9.80
CA ALA A 227 -4.27 -3.75 -10.82
C ALA A 227 -4.82 -3.99 -12.23
N ALA A 228 -5.13 -5.25 -12.57
CA ALA A 228 -5.73 -5.61 -13.85
C ALA A 228 -7.13 -4.96 -14.03
N ALA A 229 -7.96 -4.96 -12.98
CA ALA A 229 -9.29 -4.36 -12.99
C ALA A 229 -9.23 -2.84 -13.19
N ILE A 230 -8.32 -2.14 -12.52
CA ILE A 230 -8.13 -0.69 -12.67
C ILE A 230 -7.55 -0.36 -14.06
N TRP A 231 -6.61 -1.16 -14.54
CA TRP A 231 -6.13 -1.01 -15.93
C TRP A 231 -7.28 -1.17 -16.93
N TRP A 232 -8.11 -2.20 -16.79
CA TRP A 232 -9.28 -2.41 -17.65
C TRP A 232 -10.29 -1.27 -17.51
N LEU A 233 -10.61 -0.87 -16.27
CA LEU A 233 -11.51 0.24 -15.98
C LEU A 233 -11.04 1.50 -16.71
N LEU A 234 -9.77 1.87 -16.56
CA LEU A 234 -9.23 3.10 -17.14
C LEU A 234 -9.09 3.01 -18.67
N SER A 235 -8.74 1.84 -19.26
CA SER A 235 -8.43 1.74 -20.68
C SER A 235 -9.62 1.36 -21.57
N ARG A 236 -10.59 0.59 -21.04
CA ARG A 236 -11.62 -0.07 -21.82
C ARG A 236 -13.06 0.30 -21.42
N SER A 237 -13.30 1.00 -20.29
CA SER A 237 -14.64 1.29 -19.81
C SER A 237 -15.08 2.72 -20.12
N THR A 238 -16.41 2.94 -20.19
CA THR A 238 -17.03 4.27 -20.31
C THR A 238 -16.80 5.11 -19.04
N TRP A 239 -16.70 4.48 -17.87
CA TRP A 239 -16.35 5.15 -16.62
C TRP A 239 -14.93 5.68 -16.66
N GLY A 240 -13.98 4.87 -17.11
CA GLY A 240 -12.58 5.30 -17.28
C GLY A 240 -12.42 6.43 -18.28
N PHE A 241 -13.20 6.42 -19.37
CA PHE A 241 -13.27 7.55 -20.30
C PHE A 241 -13.71 8.83 -19.56
N ARG A 242 -14.82 8.78 -18.81
CA ARG A 242 -15.33 9.95 -18.05
C ARG A 242 -14.31 10.45 -17.03
N PHE A 243 -13.61 9.54 -16.35
CA PHE A 243 -12.55 9.88 -15.37
C PHE A 243 -11.42 10.65 -16.04
N ARG A 244 -10.92 10.15 -17.17
CA ARG A 244 -9.86 10.83 -17.92
C ARG A 244 -10.31 12.15 -18.55
N ALA A 245 -11.55 12.20 -19.05
CA ALA A 245 -12.10 13.41 -19.63
C ALA A 245 -12.21 14.56 -18.60
N VAL A 246 -12.75 14.25 -17.41
CA VAL A 246 -12.84 15.22 -16.30
C VAL A 246 -11.45 15.64 -15.83
N GLY A 247 -10.51 14.68 -15.74
CA GLY A 247 -9.12 14.97 -15.36
C GLY A 247 -8.39 15.84 -16.36
N ALA A 248 -8.68 15.70 -17.65
CA ALA A 248 -8.08 16.53 -18.70
C ALA A 248 -8.67 17.95 -18.71
N ASN A 249 -9.99 18.09 -18.63
CA ASN A 249 -10.66 19.40 -18.57
C ASN A 249 -12.09 19.26 -18.04
N ALA A 250 -12.28 19.63 -16.77
CA ALA A 250 -13.58 19.55 -16.11
C ALA A 250 -14.66 20.48 -16.74
N ALA A 251 -14.26 21.66 -17.25
CA ALA A 251 -15.18 22.59 -17.88
C ALA A 251 -15.69 22.05 -19.21
N ALA A 252 -14.81 21.59 -20.09
CA ALA A 252 -15.16 20.96 -21.36
C ALA A 252 -16.00 19.69 -21.15
N SER A 253 -15.67 18.87 -20.13
CA SER A 253 -16.46 17.69 -19.79
C SER A 253 -17.88 18.02 -19.37
N ARG A 254 -18.09 19.13 -18.65
CA ARG A 254 -19.41 19.60 -18.27
C ARG A 254 -20.23 20.03 -19.49
N THR A 255 -19.62 20.73 -20.44
CA THR A 255 -20.26 21.10 -21.72
C THR A 255 -20.64 19.87 -22.55
N ALA A 256 -19.84 18.80 -22.48
CA ALA A 256 -20.13 17.51 -23.11
C ALA A 256 -21.16 16.65 -22.33
N GLY A 257 -21.83 17.21 -21.31
CA GLY A 257 -22.88 16.50 -20.55
C GLY A 257 -22.36 15.54 -19.46
N ILE A 258 -21.06 15.53 -19.17
CA ILE A 258 -20.48 14.69 -18.11
C ILE A 258 -20.64 15.38 -16.75
N SER A 259 -21.31 14.74 -15.82
CA SER A 259 -21.46 15.26 -14.45
C SER A 259 -20.13 15.18 -13.69
N VAL A 260 -19.40 16.28 -13.62
CA VAL A 260 -18.13 16.40 -12.91
C VAL A 260 -18.29 16.00 -11.43
N ALA A 261 -19.38 16.41 -10.78
CA ALA A 261 -19.64 16.08 -9.38
C ALA A 261 -19.75 14.56 -9.14
N ARG A 262 -20.49 13.85 -9.99
CA ARG A 262 -20.61 12.37 -9.89
C ARG A 262 -19.27 11.69 -10.15
N VAL A 263 -18.52 12.16 -11.15
CA VAL A 263 -17.20 11.61 -11.47
C VAL A 263 -16.26 11.79 -10.29
N THR A 264 -16.15 13.00 -9.72
CA THR A 264 -15.28 13.30 -8.58
C THR A 264 -15.61 12.41 -7.37
N THR A 265 -16.92 12.30 -7.02
CA THR A 265 -17.36 11.48 -5.89
C THR A 265 -17.10 9.99 -6.15
N SER A 266 -17.39 9.49 -7.36
CA SER A 266 -17.19 8.07 -7.70
C SER A 266 -15.71 7.69 -7.71
N VAL A 267 -14.85 8.56 -8.26
CA VAL A 267 -13.39 8.33 -8.27
C VAL A 267 -12.86 8.23 -6.85
N MET A 268 -13.23 9.18 -5.98
CA MET A 268 -12.77 9.18 -4.59
C MET A 268 -13.33 8.00 -3.80
N PHE A 269 -14.57 7.56 -4.09
CA PHE A 269 -15.13 6.35 -3.49
C PHE A 269 -14.35 5.10 -3.91
N ILE A 270 -14.09 4.90 -5.22
CA ILE A 270 -13.34 3.73 -5.71
C ILE A 270 -11.90 3.78 -5.23
N ALA A 271 -11.27 4.96 -5.24
CA ALA A 271 -9.92 5.15 -4.69
C ALA A 271 -9.87 4.79 -3.20
N GLY A 272 -10.85 5.25 -2.42
CA GLY A 272 -11.01 4.86 -1.02
C GLY A 272 -11.19 3.35 -0.85
N ALA A 273 -12.06 2.73 -1.64
CA ALA A 273 -12.28 1.28 -1.58
C ALA A 273 -10.99 0.48 -1.88
N LEU A 274 -10.16 0.92 -2.85
CA LEU A 274 -8.86 0.31 -3.13
C LEU A 274 -7.88 0.46 -1.95
N ALA A 275 -7.80 1.64 -1.35
CA ALA A 275 -6.97 1.85 -0.17
C ALA A 275 -7.44 0.99 1.01
N GLY A 276 -8.76 0.89 1.21
CA GLY A 276 -9.36 0.04 2.23
C GLY A 276 -9.15 -1.46 2.00
N LEU A 277 -9.16 -1.89 0.75
CA LEU A 277 -8.78 -3.25 0.38
C LEU A 277 -7.32 -3.54 0.82
N GLY A 278 -6.42 -2.54 0.71
CA GLY A 278 -5.07 -2.63 1.25
C GLY A 278 -5.04 -2.79 2.77
N GLY A 279 -6.00 -2.22 3.49
CA GLY A 279 -6.13 -2.36 4.95
C GLY A 279 -6.71 -3.71 5.41
N ALA A 280 -7.22 -4.54 4.49
CA ALA A 280 -7.81 -5.84 4.77
C ALA A 280 -6.91 -7.03 4.42
N VAL A 281 -5.83 -6.82 3.64
CA VAL A 281 -4.96 -7.88 3.08
C VAL A 281 -3.59 -8.00 3.79
#